data_e14a275e53473ad9ce588e8b1eaf864c
#
_entry.id   e14a275e53473ad9ce588e8b1eaf864c
#
_cell.length_a   1.000
_cell.length_b   1.000
_cell.length_c   1.000
_cell.angle_alpha   90.00
_cell.angle_beta   90.00
_cell.angle_gamma   90.00
#
_symmetry.space_group_name_H-M   'P 1'
#
loop_
_entity.id
_entity.type
_entity.pdbx_description
1 polymer ?
#
loop_
_entity_poly.entity_id
_entity_poly.type
_entity_poly.pdbx_seq_one_letter_code
_entity_poly.pdbx_strand_id
1 'polypeptide(L)'
;LQHYWWFVVSLLGALLVFLLFVQGGNSLLFCLGKTEEQKKMMINSTGRKWEFTFTTLVTFGGAFFASFPLFYSTSFGGAYWLWMIILFSFVLQAVSYEFQSKAGNLLGKTTYRTFLVINGVVGPVLLGGAVATFFTGSNFYINKGNIADAAMPVISQWANGWHGLDALLNPWNVVLGLAVFFLARILGSLYFINNISDADLVKRCRRALWGNTGLFLIFFLSFVIRTLLADGYAV
;
A
#
# COMPACT_ATOMS: atom_id res chain seq x y z
N LEU A 1 -1.23 22.66 18.43
CA LEU A 1 -0.34 21.48 18.32
C LEU A 1 -0.98 20.36 17.51
N GLN A 2 -2.27 20.00 17.74
CA GLN A 2 -2.98 18.96 16.99
C GLN A 2 -3.01 19.25 15.47
N HIS A 3 -3.33 20.47 15.03
CA HIS A 3 -3.33 20.85 13.61
C HIS A 3 -1.95 20.70 12.96
N TYR A 4 -0.88 20.98 13.67
CA TYR A 4 0.48 20.74 13.19
C TYR A 4 0.72 19.27 12.90
N TRP A 5 0.37 18.38 13.83
CA TRP A 5 0.53 16.93 13.63
C TRP A 5 -0.37 16.37 12.55
N TRP A 6 -1.61 16.86 12.46
CA TRP A 6 -2.47 16.52 11.33
C TRP A 6 -1.85 16.88 9.99
N PHE A 7 -1.27 18.07 9.88
CA PHE A 7 -0.57 18.49 8.67
C PHE A 7 0.60 17.55 8.34
N VAL A 8 1.47 17.25 9.32
CA VAL A 8 2.65 16.39 9.12
C VAL A 8 2.23 14.98 8.69
N VAL A 9 1.27 14.37 9.38
CA VAL A 9 0.77 13.02 9.06
C VAL A 9 0.11 12.99 7.67
N SER A 10 -0.70 14.01 7.35
CA SER A 10 -1.34 14.10 6.03
C SER A 10 -0.33 14.29 4.89
N LEU A 11 0.71 15.08 5.13
CA LEU A 11 1.81 15.26 4.17
C LEU A 11 2.56 13.94 3.90
N LEU A 12 2.90 13.21 4.97
CA LEU A 12 3.56 11.90 4.84
C LEU A 12 2.66 10.89 4.11
N GLY A 13 1.36 10.88 4.41
CA GLY A 13 0.39 10.05 3.70
C GLY A 13 0.29 10.39 2.22
N ALA A 14 0.25 11.68 1.87
CA ALA A 14 0.23 12.14 0.48
C ALA A 14 1.50 11.75 -0.28
N LEU A 15 2.68 11.91 0.36
CA LEU A 15 3.95 11.47 -0.21
C LEU A 15 3.97 9.93 -0.42
N LEU A 16 3.44 9.17 0.54
CA LEU A 16 3.36 7.71 0.42
C LEU A 16 2.50 7.30 -0.78
N VAL A 17 1.34 7.93 -0.99
CA VAL A 17 0.49 7.67 -2.16
C VAL A 17 1.24 7.97 -3.46
N PHE A 18 1.96 9.08 -3.54
CA PHE A 18 2.79 9.39 -4.72
C PHE A 18 3.86 8.32 -4.95
N LEU A 19 4.53 7.87 -3.90
CA LEU A 19 5.62 6.89 -3.98
C LEU A 19 5.16 5.48 -4.37
N LEU A 20 3.86 5.20 -4.37
CA LEU A 20 3.30 3.92 -4.85
C LEU A 20 3.62 3.62 -6.31
N PHE A 21 4.23 4.56 -7.06
CA PHE A 21 4.75 4.28 -8.41
C PHE A 21 5.77 3.14 -8.41
N VAL A 22 6.49 2.91 -7.31
CA VAL A 22 7.42 1.79 -7.17
C VAL A 22 6.66 0.46 -7.22
N GLN A 23 5.64 0.30 -6.38
CA GLN A 23 4.79 -0.89 -6.36
C GLN A 23 4.05 -1.07 -7.69
N GLY A 24 3.48 0.02 -8.21
CA GLY A 24 2.83 0.01 -9.52
C GLY A 24 3.75 -0.46 -10.63
N GLY A 25 4.99 0.04 -10.68
CA GLY A 25 6.01 -0.38 -11.62
C GLY A 25 6.37 -1.86 -11.48
N ASN A 26 6.52 -2.34 -10.24
CA ASN A 26 6.79 -3.76 -9.96
C ASN A 26 5.68 -4.66 -10.48
N SER A 27 4.43 -4.30 -10.27
CA SER A 27 3.26 -5.06 -10.76
C SER A 27 3.18 -5.15 -12.29
N LEU A 28 3.80 -4.22 -13.01
CA LEU A 28 3.81 -4.14 -14.46
C LEU A 28 4.97 -4.90 -15.12
N LEU A 29 5.91 -5.42 -14.33
CA LEU A 29 7.19 -5.95 -14.81
C LEU A 29 7.05 -7.00 -15.92
N PHE A 30 6.22 -8.02 -15.74
CA PHE A 30 6.00 -9.07 -16.74
C PHE A 30 4.99 -8.66 -17.84
N CYS A 31 4.12 -7.68 -17.53
CA CYS A 31 3.16 -7.20 -18.52
C CYS A 31 3.83 -6.32 -19.59
N LEU A 32 4.70 -5.40 -19.18
CA LEU A 32 5.31 -4.41 -20.07
C LEU A 32 6.71 -4.81 -20.54
N GLY A 33 7.54 -5.41 -19.67
CA GLY A 33 8.89 -5.87 -19.99
C GLY A 33 8.86 -7.18 -20.78
N LYS A 34 9.05 -7.12 -22.08
CA LYS A 34 9.07 -8.31 -22.97
C LYS A 34 10.47 -8.91 -23.11
N THR A 35 11.50 -8.07 -23.12
CA THR A 35 12.91 -8.50 -23.16
C THR A 35 13.55 -8.44 -21.79
N GLU A 36 14.66 -9.15 -21.62
CA GLU A 36 15.42 -9.12 -20.36
C GLU A 36 16.02 -7.72 -20.10
N GLU A 37 16.40 -7.00 -21.13
CA GLU A 37 16.89 -5.64 -21.04
C GLU A 37 15.81 -4.68 -20.54
N GLN A 38 14.59 -4.78 -21.12
CA GLN A 38 13.45 -3.96 -20.67
C GLN A 38 13.10 -4.22 -19.21
N LYS A 39 13.06 -5.49 -18.78
CA LYS A 39 12.85 -5.83 -17.36
C LYS A 39 13.93 -5.25 -16.47
N LYS A 40 15.21 -5.32 -16.89
CA LYS A 40 16.32 -4.75 -16.16
C LYS A 40 16.22 -3.22 -16.06
N MET A 41 15.84 -2.53 -17.13
CA MET A 41 15.58 -1.08 -17.10
C MET A 41 14.47 -0.70 -16.13
N MET A 42 13.35 -1.44 -16.16
CA MET A 42 12.23 -1.22 -15.24
C MET A 42 12.65 -1.43 -13.77
N ILE A 43 13.34 -2.53 -13.47
CA ILE A 43 13.83 -2.84 -12.13
C ILE A 43 14.83 -1.79 -11.64
N ASN A 44 15.76 -1.36 -12.48
CA ASN A 44 16.74 -0.31 -12.12
C ASN A 44 16.05 1.03 -11.88
N SER A 45 15.00 1.34 -12.63
CA SER A 45 14.24 2.58 -12.47
C SER A 45 13.52 2.64 -11.11
N THR A 46 12.75 1.62 -10.76
CA THR A 46 12.04 1.54 -9.48
C THR A 46 12.96 1.22 -8.30
N GLY A 47 14.00 0.42 -8.53
CA GLY A 47 14.98 -0.01 -7.53
C GLY A 47 15.82 1.11 -6.94
N ARG A 48 15.92 2.28 -7.61
CA ARG A 48 16.58 3.47 -7.05
C ARG A 48 15.71 4.23 -6.03
N LYS A 49 14.43 3.89 -5.93
CA LYS A 49 13.45 4.62 -5.11
C LYS A 49 12.71 3.76 -4.10
N TRP A 50 12.92 2.44 -4.09
CA TRP A 50 12.18 1.53 -3.22
C TRP A 50 12.42 1.82 -1.73
N GLU A 51 13.66 2.13 -1.35
CA GLU A 51 14.01 2.47 0.04
C GLU A 51 13.25 3.70 0.52
N PHE A 52 13.15 4.72 -0.34
CA PHE A 52 12.44 5.95 -0.01
C PHE A 52 10.93 5.68 0.22
N THR A 53 10.34 4.79 -0.57
CA THR A 53 8.94 4.37 -0.38
C THR A 53 8.75 3.65 0.95
N PHE A 54 9.62 2.70 1.25
CA PHE A 54 9.55 1.94 2.49
C PHE A 54 9.82 2.81 3.72
N THR A 55 10.83 3.65 3.67
CA THR A 55 11.16 4.60 4.74
C THR A 55 10.00 5.56 5.00
N THR A 56 9.34 6.05 3.94
CA THR A 56 8.17 6.93 4.08
C THR A 56 7.00 6.19 4.75
N LEU A 57 6.76 4.93 4.44
CA LEU A 57 5.74 4.10 5.10
C LEU A 57 6.03 3.96 6.60
N VAL A 58 7.27 3.64 6.96
CA VAL A 58 7.70 3.48 8.37
C VAL A 58 7.62 4.83 9.11
N THR A 59 8.05 5.91 8.47
CA THR A 59 7.98 7.27 9.05
C THR A 59 6.52 7.70 9.27
N PHE A 60 5.63 7.38 8.34
CA PHE A 60 4.20 7.62 8.49
C PHE A 60 3.63 6.88 9.72
N GLY A 61 3.96 5.60 9.89
CA GLY A 61 3.58 4.83 11.08
C GLY A 61 4.16 5.42 12.37
N GLY A 62 5.43 5.82 12.37
CA GLY A 62 6.07 6.49 13.50
C GLY A 62 5.45 7.84 13.85
N ALA A 63 5.04 8.63 12.84
CA ALA A 63 4.34 9.89 13.03
C ALA A 63 2.95 9.68 13.66
N PHE A 64 2.24 8.63 13.29
CA PHE A 64 0.99 8.24 13.95
C PHE A 64 1.21 7.79 15.39
N PHE A 65 2.26 7.02 15.66
CA PHE A 65 2.61 6.62 17.02
C PHE A 65 2.86 7.83 17.92
N ALA A 66 3.66 8.78 17.44
CA ALA A 66 4.00 9.98 18.21
C ALA A 66 2.82 10.94 18.41
N SER A 67 1.93 11.05 17.43
CA SER A 67 0.87 12.07 17.39
C SER A 67 -0.47 11.56 17.90
N PHE A 68 -0.80 10.30 17.59
CA PHE A 68 -2.09 9.68 17.86
C PHE A 68 -1.91 8.26 18.41
N PRO A 69 -1.36 8.10 19.63
CA PRO A 69 -0.96 6.80 20.16
C PRO A 69 -2.12 5.82 20.28
N LEU A 70 -3.33 6.27 20.63
CA LEU A 70 -4.51 5.40 20.68
C LEU A 70 -4.90 4.88 19.30
N PHE A 71 -4.85 5.74 18.28
CA PHE A 71 -5.09 5.33 16.91
C PHE A 71 -4.04 4.33 16.44
N TYR A 72 -2.77 4.59 16.74
CA TYR A 72 -1.68 3.69 16.40
C TYR A 72 -1.84 2.32 17.05
N SER A 73 -2.13 2.27 18.35
CA SER A 73 -2.31 1.00 19.07
C SER A 73 -3.51 0.21 18.55
N THR A 74 -4.60 0.88 18.18
CA THR A 74 -5.80 0.24 17.63
C THR A 74 -5.58 -0.25 16.20
N SER A 75 -5.02 0.59 15.34
CA SER A 75 -4.84 0.30 13.90
C SER A 75 -3.62 -0.59 13.67
N PHE A 76 -2.41 -0.12 14.02
CA PHE A 76 -1.17 -0.86 13.74
C PHE A 76 -0.97 -2.03 14.70
N GLY A 77 -1.23 -1.83 15.99
CA GLY A 77 -1.13 -2.88 16.99
C GLY A 77 -2.31 -3.85 16.97
N GLY A 78 -3.53 -3.35 16.84
CA GLY A 78 -4.76 -4.15 16.84
C GLY A 78 -4.94 -4.96 15.56
N ALA A 79 -4.74 -4.33 14.39
CA ALA A 79 -4.83 -4.96 13.08
C ALA A 79 -3.49 -5.58 12.63
N TYR A 80 -2.73 -6.18 13.53
CA TYR A 80 -1.35 -6.58 13.29
C TYR A 80 -1.17 -7.60 12.16
N TRP A 81 -2.09 -8.52 11.90
CA TRP A 81 -1.98 -9.47 10.80
C TRP A 81 -2.00 -8.78 9.44
N LEU A 82 -2.86 -7.79 9.26
CA LEU A 82 -2.91 -7.00 8.02
C LEU A 82 -1.57 -6.28 7.80
N TRP A 83 -1.07 -5.61 8.84
CA TRP A 83 0.19 -4.87 8.76
C TRP A 83 1.41 -5.79 8.62
N MET A 84 1.38 -6.99 9.22
CA MET A 84 2.45 -7.98 9.04
C MET A 84 2.54 -8.46 7.58
N ILE A 85 1.42 -8.71 6.91
CA ILE A 85 1.42 -9.10 5.49
C ILE A 85 1.96 -7.95 4.62
N ILE A 86 1.56 -6.70 4.89
CA ILE A 86 2.12 -5.53 4.21
C ILE A 86 3.63 -5.50 4.42
N LEU A 87 4.11 -5.58 5.66
CA LEU A 87 5.53 -5.57 6.00
C LEU A 87 6.29 -6.67 5.27
N PHE A 88 5.81 -7.91 5.32
CA PHE A 88 6.46 -9.03 4.63
C PHE A 88 6.53 -8.81 3.12
N SER A 89 5.50 -8.22 2.51
CA SER A 89 5.53 -7.89 1.08
C SER A 89 6.65 -6.90 0.75
N PHE A 90 6.91 -5.92 1.61
CA PHE A 90 8.02 -4.97 1.46
C PHE A 90 9.39 -5.61 1.76
N VAL A 91 9.46 -6.55 2.70
CA VAL A 91 10.70 -7.33 2.94
C VAL A 91 11.04 -8.17 1.71
N LEU A 92 10.06 -8.84 1.09
CA LEU A 92 10.27 -9.57 -0.17
C LEU A 92 10.74 -8.64 -1.29
N GLN A 93 10.22 -7.42 -1.37
CA GLN A 93 10.67 -6.40 -2.31
C GLN A 93 12.14 -6.03 -2.08
N ALA A 94 12.51 -5.73 -0.84
CA ALA A 94 13.87 -5.35 -0.45
C ALA A 94 14.88 -6.44 -0.84
N VAL A 95 14.61 -7.68 -0.41
CA VAL A 95 15.43 -8.85 -0.74
C VAL A 95 15.55 -9.03 -2.25
N SER A 96 14.47 -8.80 -2.99
CA SER A 96 14.46 -8.97 -4.44
C SER A 96 15.34 -7.95 -5.17
N TYR A 97 15.29 -6.68 -4.76
CA TYR A 97 16.16 -5.66 -5.36
C TYR A 97 17.64 -5.94 -5.09
N GLU A 98 17.98 -6.39 -3.86
CA GLU A 98 19.35 -6.62 -3.46
C GLU A 98 19.97 -7.89 -4.05
N PHE A 99 19.22 -9.01 -4.09
CA PHE A 99 19.80 -10.33 -4.33
C PHE A 99 19.58 -10.90 -5.73
N GLN A 100 18.65 -10.35 -6.54
CA GLN A 100 18.33 -10.91 -7.86
C GLN A 100 19.53 -10.96 -8.83
N SER A 101 20.50 -10.05 -8.68
CA SER A 101 21.66 -9.90 -9.57
C SER A 101 22.97 -10.37 -8.96
N LYS A 102 22.97 -10.82 -7.69
CA LYS A 102 24.20 -11.25 -7.01
C LYS A 102 24.65 -12.64 -7.48
N ALA A 103 25.97 -12.84 -7.52
CA ALA A 103 26.55 -14.16 -7.71
C ALA A 103 26.14 -15.07 -6.54
N GLY A 104 25.80 -16.31 -6.82
CA GLY A 104 25.30 -17.25 -5.78
C GLY A 104 23.80 -17.11 -5.47
N ASN A 105 23.06 -16.47 -6.33
CA ASN A 105 21.59 -16.39 -6.24
C ASN A 105 20.96 -17.78 -6.23
N LEU A 106 20.44 -18.22 -5.06
CA LEU A 106 19.88 -19.56 -4.85
C LEU A 106 18.51 -19.74 -5.49
N LEU A 107 17.68 -18.69 -5.54
CA LEU A 107 16.26 -18.80 -5.96
C LEU A 107 16.05 -18.50 -7.45
N GLY A 108 17.04 -17.95 -8.12
CA GLY A 108 16.95 -17.56 -9.52
C GLY A 108 16.25 -16.20 -9.75
N LYS A 109 16.63 -15.51 -10.83
CA LYS A 109 16.14 -14.15 -11.14
C LYS A 109 14.61 -14.06 -11.26
N THR A 110 13.99 -15.10 -11.81
CA THR A 110 12.53 -15.10 -12.01
C THR A 110 11.77 -15.09 -10.69
N THR A 111 12.23 -15.86 -9.70
CA THR A 111 11.61 -15.90 -8.36
C THR A 111 11.64 -14.53 -7.68
N TYR A 112 12.80 -13.86 -7.69
CA TYR A 112 12.90 -12.52 -7.12
C TYR A 112 12.03 -11.50 -7.85
N ARG A 113 11.95 -11.59 -9.17
CA ARG A 113 11.04 -10.75 -9.96
C ARG A 113 9.56 -11.02 -9.64
N THR A 114 9.22 -12.28 -9.38
CA THR A 114 7.86 -12.64 -8.92
C THR A 114 7.57 -12.02 -7.55
N PHE A 115 8.53 -12.00 -6.63
CA PHE A 115 8.38 -11.31 -5.34
C PHE A 115 8.16 -9.80 -5.51
N LEU A 116 8.83 -9.15 -6.48
CA LEU A 116 8.53 -7.76 -6.81
C LEU A 116 7.09 -7.58 -7.28
N VAL A 117 6.59 -8.48 -8.12
CA VAL A 117 5.18 -8.43 -8.58
C VAL A 117 4.21 -8.68 -7.43
N ILE A 118 4.51 -9.63 -6.53
CA ILE A 118 3.70 -9.88 -5.33
C ILE A 118 3.60 -8.61 -4.49
N ASN A 119 4.71 -7.95 -4.18
CA ASN A 119 4.69 -6.67 -3.49
C ASN A 119 3.90 -5.61 -4.26
N GLY A 120 4.09 -5.56 -5.57
CA GLY A 120 3.38 -4.61 -6.44
C GLY A 120 1.86 -4.77 -6.47
N VAL A 121 1.34 -5.92 -6.09
CA VAL A 121 -0.11 -6.20 -5.97
C VAL A 121 -0.56 -6.09 -4.53
N VAL A 122 0.07 -6.87 -3.64
CA VAL A 122 -0.34 -7.00 -2.23
C VAL A 122 -0.20 -5.68 -1.48
N GLY A 123 0.91 -4.96 -1.65
CA GLY A 123 1.13 -3.68 -0.98
C GLY A 123 0.00 -2.67 -1.21
N PRO A 124 -0.26 -2.25 -2.45
CA PRO A 124 -1.31 -1.28 -2.75
C PRO A 124 -2.71 -1.76 -2.39
N VAL A 125 -3.05 -3.04 -2.63
CA VAL A 125 -4.39 -3.58 -2.30
C VAL A 125 -4.64 -3.55 -0.80
N LEU A 126 -3.69 -4.00 0.01
CA LEU A 126 -3.85 -4.03 1.45
C LEU A 126 -3.82 -2.64 2.07
N LEU A 127 -2.95 -1.74 1.58
CA LEU A 127 -2.93 -0.34 2.02
C LEU A 127 -4.25 0.36 1.71
N GLY A 128 -4.77 0.17 0.50
CA GLY A 128 -6.08 0.71 0.11
C GLY A 128 -7.23 0.12 0.93
N GLY A 129 -7.20 -1.19 1.20
CA GLY A 129 -8.16 -1.87 2.08
C GLY A 129 -8.10 -1.36 3.52
N ALA A 130 -6.90 -1.10 4.05
CA ALA A 130 -6.73 -0.49 5.37
C ALA A 130 -7.31 0.94 5.43
N VAL A 131 -7.07 1.76 4.40
CA VAL A 131 -7.66 3.10 4.31
C VAL A 131 -9.18 3.05 4.17
N ALA A 132 -9.73 2.06 3.47
CA ALA A 132 -11.16 1.89 3.32
C ALA A 132 -11.88 1.70 4.66
N THR A 133 -11.22 1.10 5.66
CA THR A 133 -11.81 0.88 7.00
C THR A 133 -12.14 2.18 7.75
N PHE A 134 -11.54 3.32 7.37
CA PHE A 134 -11.94 4.63 7.92
C PHE A 134 -13.37 5.02 7.51
N PHE A 135 -13.86 4.49 6.40
CA PHE A 135 -15.19 4.78 5.86
C PHE A 135 -16.19 3.66 6.14
N THR A 136 -15.73 2.41 6.25
CA THR A 136 -16.58 1.24 6.41
C THR A 136 -16.66 0.74 7.85
N GLY A 137 -15.76 1.22 8.71
CA GLY A 137 -15.60 0.75 10.08
C GLY A 137 -14.70 -0.48 10.22
N SER A 138 -14.37 -0.81 11.45
CA SER A 138 -13.52 -1.95 11.84
C SER A 138 -14.02 -2.57 13.13
N ASN A 139 -13.75 -3.86 13.33
CA ASN A 139 -14.21 -4.64 14.46
C ASN A 139 -13.30 -4.49 15.69
N PHE A 140 -13.29 -3.32 16.30
CA PHE A 140 -12.60 -3.07 17.57
C PHE A 140 -13.52 -2.35 18.56
N TYR A 141 -13.18 -2.44 19.82
CA TYR A 141 -13.86 -1.68 20.88
C TYR A 141 -12.84 -0.93 21.74
N ILE A 142 -13.28 0.20 22.29
CA ILE A 142 -12.48 1.07 23.15
C ILE A 142 -13.11 1.14 24.52
N ASN A 143 -12.37 0.76 25.56
CA ASN A 143 -12.76 0.95 26.96
C ASN A 143 -11.89 2.05 27.59
N LYS A 144 -12.40 3.26 27.61
CA LYS A 144 -11.71 4.41 28.20
C LYS A 144 -11.59 4.33 29.72
N GLY A 145 -12.43 3.54 30.39
CA GLY A 145 -12.35 3.30 31.83
C GLY A 145 -11.02 2.66 32.26
N ASN A 146 -10.39 1.89 31.37
CA ASN A 146 -9.11 1.25 31.66
C ASN A 146 -7.90 2.20 31.70
N ILE A 147 -8.06 3.47 31.34
CA ILE A 147 -6.96 4.48 31.43
C ILE A 147 -6.46 4.64 32.86
N ALA A 148 -7.34 4.53 33.85
CA ALA A 148 -7.02 4.66 35.26
C ALA A 148 -6.78 3.32 35.96
N ASP A 149 -6.93 2.21 35.29
CA ASP A 149 -6.81 0.85 35.84
C ASP A 149 -5.39 0.29 35.59
N ALA A 150 -4.57 0.28 36.65
CA ALA A 150 -3.22 -0.26 36.58
C ALA A 150 -3.18 -1.80 36.39
N ALA A 151 -4.26 -2.52 36.74
CA ALA A 151 -4.35 -3.97 36.57
C ALA A 151 -4.77 -4.37 35.14
N MET A 152 -5.46 -3.49 34.43
CA MET A 152 -5.99 -3.76 33.08
C MET A 152 -5.82 -2.53 32.18
N PRO A 153 -4.59 -2.11 31.84
CA PRO A 153 -4.34 -0.86 31.12
C PRO A 153 -4.70 -0.90 29.63
N VAL A 154 -5.31 -1.98 29.16
CA VAL A 154 -5.68 -2.14 27.74
C VAL A 154 -6.92 -1.34 27.42
N ILE A 155 -6.74 -0.26 26.65
CA ILE A 155 -7.81 0.67 26.27
C ILE A 155 -8.57 0.19 25.02
N SER A 156 -7.85 -0.32 24.03
CA SER A 156 -8.45 -0.80 22.77
C SER A 156 -8.12 -2.25 22.52
N GLN A 157 -9.12 -3.01 22.08
CA GLN A 157 -8.99 -4.43 21.76
C GLN A 157 -9.70 -4.73 20.44
N TRP A 158 -9.14 -5.64 19.64
CA TRP A 158 -9.81 -6.17 18.48
C TRP A 158 -10.89 -7.16 18.91
N ALA A 159 -12.09 -7.06 18.32
CA ALA A 159 -13.25 -7.86 18.74
C ALA A 159 -13.16 -9.33 18.31
N ASN A 160 -12.29 -9.65 17.35
CA ASN A 160 -12.13 -11.02 16.82
C ASN A 160 -10.65 -11.40 16.65
N GLY A 161 -10.39 -12.69 16.50
CA GLY A 161 -9.02 -13.24 16.31
C GLY A 161 -8.41 -12.98 14.93
N TRP A 162 -9.12 -12.32 14.01
CA TRP A 162 -8.62 -12.01 12.67
C TRP A 162 -7.70 -10.79 12.62
N HIS A 163 -7.73 -9.94 13.65
CA HIS A 163 -6.82 -8.81 13.83
C HIS A 163 -6.55 -8.03 12.53
N GLY A 164 -7.60 -7.53 11.90
CA GLY A 164 -7.55 -6.71 10.70
C GLY A 164 -7.72 -7.44 9.37
N LEU A 165 -7.52 -8.77 9.32
CA LEU A 165 -7.79 -9.52 8.08
C LEU A 165 -9.27 -9.56 7.72
N ASP A 166 -10.15 -9.45 8.70
CA ASP A 166 -11.59 -9.32 8.52
C ASP A 166 -11.98 -8.09 7.68
N ALA A 167 -11.14 -7.05 7.64
CA ALA A 167 -11.33 -5.92 6.75
C ALA A 167 -11.39 -6.34 5.26
N LEU A 168 -10.68 -7.40 4.88
CA LEU A 168 -10.69 -7.93 3.51
C LEU A 168 -11.95 -8.71 3.16
N LEU A 169 -12.75 -9.13 4.16
CA LEU A 169 -14.04 -9.77 3.94
C LEU A 169 -15.11 -8.76 3.51
N ASN A 170 -14.90 -7.47 3.79
CA ASN A 170 -15.78 -6.43 3.29
C ASN A 170 -15.44 -6.13 1.81
N PRO A 171 -16.37 -6.39 0.87
CA PRO A 171 -16.09 -6.20 -0.56
C PRO A 171 -15.74 -4.74 -0.91
N TRP A 172 -16.28 -3.77 -0.17
CA TRP A 172 -15.99 -2.35 -0.42
C TRP A 172 -14.56 -1.96 -0.04
N ASN A 173 -13.99 -2.60 0.97
CA ASN A 173 -12.57 -2.42 1.31
C ASN A 173 -11.67 -2.96 0.19
N VAL A 174 -12.05 -4.09 -0.40
CA VAL A 174 -11.34 -4.65 -1.56
C VAL A 174 -11.50 -3.76 -2.79
N VAL A 175 -12.69 -3.17 -3.01
CA VAL A 175 -12.93 -2.22 -4.11
C VAL A 175 -11.98 -1.01 -4.01
N LEU A 176 -11.84 -0.39 -2.83
CA LEU A 176 -10.86 0.69 -2.67
C LEU A 176 -9.42 0.19 -2.77
N GLY A 177 -9.13 -1.00 -2.27
CA GLY A 177 -7.83 -1.65 -2.44
C GLY A 177 -7.46 -1.81 -3.91
N LEU A 178 -8.39 -2.27 -4.75
CA LEU A 178 -8.20 -2.36 -6.20
C LEU A 178 -8.06 -0.99 -6.87
N ALA A 179 -8.80 0.02 -6.42
CA ALA A 179 -8.62 1.39 -6.90
C ALA A 179 -7.19 1.88 -6.63
N VAL A 180 -6.68 1.70 -5.42
CA VAL A 180 -5.29 2.07 -5.06
C VAL A 180 -4.27 1.27 -5.86
N PHE A 181 -4.50 0.00 -6.11
CA PHE A 181 -3.66 -0.83 -6.97
C PHE A 181 -3.58 -0.28 -8.41
N PHE A 182 -4.71 0.05 -9.03
CA PHE A 182 -4.70 0.62 -10.38
C PHE A 182 -4.12 2.03 -10.40
N LEU A 183 -4.32 2.84 -9.36
CA LEU A 183 -3.65 4.13 -9.19
C LEU A 183 -2.13 3.96 -9.15
N ALA A 184 -1.62 2.99 -8.38
CA ALA A 184 -0.19 2.69 -8.34
C ALA A 184 0.35 2.32 -9.73
N ARG A 185 -0.39 1.53 -10.53
CA ARG A 185 -0.02 1.19 -11.90
C ARG A 185 -0.02 2.38 -12.85
N ILE A 186 -0.95 3.33 -12.68
CA ILE A 186 -0.96 4.59 -13.41
C ILE A 186 0.32 5.37 -13.10
N LEU A 187 0.61 5.58 -11.82
CA LEU A 187 1.80 6.29 -11.35
C LEU A 187 3.09 5.59 -11.82
N GLY A 188 3.14 4.26 -11.73
CA GLY A 188 4.27 3.46 -12.22
C GLY A 188 4.47 3.59 -13.73
N SER A 189 3.39 3.58 -14.52
CA SER A 189 3.46 3.77 -15.97
C SER A 189 3.95 5.17 -16.34
N LEU A 190 3.47 6.22 -15.66
CA LEU A 190 3.94 7.60 -15.84
C LEU A 190 5.43 7.74 -15.48
N TYR A 191 5.83 7.11 -14.38
CA TYR A 191 7.22 7.11 -13.95
C TYR A 191 8.14 6.46 -14.98
N PHE A 192 7.76 5.32 -15.57
CA PHE A 192 8.52 4.68 -16.63
C PHE A 192 8.58 5.51 -17.91
N ILE A 193 7.48 6.15 -18.31
CA ILE A 193 7.46 7.04 -19.47
C ILE A 193 8.47 8.19 -19.31
N ASN A 194 8.63 8.70 -18.09
CA ASN A 194 9.52 9.80 -17.79
C ASN A 194 11.00 9.39 -17.66
N ASN A 195 11.28 8.15 -17.24
CA ASN A 195 12.64 7.72 -16.87
C ASN A 195 13.29 6.73 -17.85
N ILE A 196 12.55 6.14 -18.78
CA ILE A 196 13.05 5.11 -19.69
C ILE A 196 12.95 5.59 -21.12
N SER A 197 14.06 5.49 -21.87
CA SER A 197 14.14 5.96 -23.26
C SER A 197 13.84 4.87 -24.31
N ASP A 198 13.36 3.68 -23.91
CA ASP A 198 12.97 2.62 -24.85
C ASP A 198 11.58 2.92 -25.44
N ALA A 199 11.55 3.20 -26.76
CA ALA A 199 10.33 3.63 -27.47
C ALA A 199 9.21 2.59 -27.41
N ASP A 200 9.54 1.29 -27.51
CA ASP A 200 8.54 0.20 -27.49
C ASP A 200 7.95 0.02 -26.10
N LEU A 201 8.78 0.12 -25.06
CA LEU A 201 8.33 0.07 -23.68
C LEU A 201 7.44 1.27 -23.35
N VAL A 202 7.84 2.49 -23.75
CA VAL A 202 7.04 3.71 -23.56
C VAL A 202 5.68 3.62 -24.26
N LYS A 203 5.65 3.08 -25.49
CA LYS A 203 4.39 2.85 -26.20
C LYS A 203 3.46 1.89 -25.46
N ARG A 204 4.00 0.81 -24.88
CA ARG A 204 3.22 -0.12 -24.04
C ARG A 204 2.77 0.53 -22.75
N CYS A 205 3.63 1.34 -22.10
CA CYS A 205 3.24 2.11 -20.90
C CYS A 205 2.08 3.06 -21.17
N ARG A 206 2.10 3.79 -22.29
CA ARG A 206 0.98 4.67 -22.69
C ARG A 206 -0.33 3.91 -22.91
N ARG A 207 -0.28 2.72 -23.52
CA ARG A 207 -1.47 1.87 -23.68
C ARG A 207 -1.98 1.35 -22.34
N ALA A 208 -1.08 0.88 -21.47
CA ALA A 208 -1.41 0.42 -20.13
C ALA A 208 -2.00 1.54 -19.26
N LEU A 209 -1.55 2.78 -19.44
CA LEU A 209 -2.05 3.95 -18.74
C LEU A 209 -3.57 4.11 -18.94
N TRP A 210 -4.04 4.08 -20.20
CA TRP A 210 -5.48 4.19 -20.50
C TRP A 210 -6.31 3.09 -19.86
N GLY A 211 -5.87 1.82 -19.98
CA GLY A 211 -6.58 0.69 -19.38
C GLY A 211 -6.63 0.76 -17.85
N ASN A 212 -5.50 1.09 -17.22
CA ASN A 212 -5.45 1.22 -15.76
C ASN A 212 -6.26 2.43 -15.27
N THR A 213 -6.30 3.53 -16.01
CA THR A 213 -7.11 4.71 -15.66
C THR A 213 -8.60 4.37 -15.71
N GLY A 214 -9.06 3.66 -16.74
CA GLY A 214 -10.46 3.21 -16.80
C GLY A 214 -10.84 2.33 -15.62
N LEU A 215 -10.00 1.34 -15.27
CA LEU A 215 -10.24 0.47 -14.12
C LEU A 215 -10.18 1.23 -12.79
N PHE A 216 -9.21 2.14 -12.64
CA PHE A 216 -9.15 3.01 -11.46
C PHE A 216 -10.45 3.80 -11.27
N LEU A 217 -10.94 4.45 -12.33
CA LEU A 217 -12.16 5.24 -12.24
C LEU A 217 -13.38 4.38 -11.89
N ILE A 218 -13.50 3.18 -12.45
CA ILE A 218 -14.59 2.25 -12.14
C ILE A 218 -14.59 1.93 -10.64
N PHE A 219 -13.48 1.45 -10.09
CA PHE A 219 -13.39 1.04 -8.69
C PHE A 219 -13.49 2.24 -7.74
N PHE A 220 -12.80 3.33 -8.04
CA PHE A 220 -12.79 4.52 -7.21
C PHE A 220 -14.17 5.19 -7.15
N LEU A 221 -14.80 5.43 -8.31
CA LEU A 221 -16.12 6.04 -8.34
C LEU A 221 -17.19 5.15 -7.71
N SER A 222 -17.11 3.82 -7.90
CA SER A 222 -18.01 2.88 -7.21
C SER A 222 -17.92 3.02 -5.69
N PHE A 223 -16.70 3.11 -5.15
CA PHE A 223 -16.49 3.30 -3.72
C PHE A 223 -17.01 4.67 -3.24
N VAL A 224 -16.69 5.75 -3.97
CA VAL A 224 -17.13 7.11 -3.64
C VAL A 224 -18.66 7.22 -3.67
N ILE A 225 -19.31 6.74 -4.72
CA ILE A 225 -20.77 6.78 -4.85
C ILE A 225 -21.41 6.01 -3.69
N ARG A 226 -20.93 4.82 -3.39
CA ARG A 226 -21.41 4.03 -2.24
C ARG A 226 -21.25 4.80 -0.92
N THR A 227 -20.10 5.44 -0.72
CA THR A 227 -19.83 6.19 0.53
C THR A 227 -20.72 7.42 0.66
N LEU A 228 -21.01 8.10 -0.45
CA LEU A 228 -21.90 9.27 -0.46
C LEU A 228 -23.38 8.90 -0.25
N LEU A 229 -23.76 7.67 -0.65
CA LEU A 229 -25.14 7.16 -0.47
C LEU A 229 -25.33 6.38 0.84
N ALA A 230 -24.26 6.14 1.60
CA ALA A 230 -24.35 5.46 2.89
C ALA A 230 -24.79 6.45 3.98
N ASP A 231 -25.53 5.92 4.96
CA ASP A 231 -25.83 6.67 6.17
C ASP A 231 -24.53 7.04 6.89
N GLY A 232 -24.42 8.28 7.35
CA GLY A 232 -23.28 8.74 8.15
C GLY A 232 -23.25 8.12 9.53
N TYR A 233 -22.14 8.33 10.25
CA TYR A 233 -22.08 7.95 11.66
C TYR A 233 -23.12 8.76 12.44
N ALA A 234 -23.90 8.08 13.31
CA ALA A 234 -24.75 8.76 14.27
C ALA A 234 -23.84 9.52 15.27
N VAL A 235 -24.00 10.84 15.37
CA VAL A 235 -23.26 11.73 16.27
C VAL A 235 -24.04 11.89 17.56
#